data_7b4ce140024c7e417f09583b4d2041b3
#
_entry.id   7b4ce140024c7e417f09583b4d2041b3
#
_cell.length_a   1.000
_cell.length_b   1.000
_cell.length_c   1.000
_cell.angle_alpha   90.00
_cell.angle_beta   90.00
_cell.angle_gamma   90.00
#
_symmetry.space_group_name_H-M   'P 1'
#
loop_
_entity.id
_entity.type
_entity.pdbx_description
1 polymer ?
#
loop_
_entity_poly.entity_id
_entity_poly.type
_entity_poly.pdbx_seq_one_letter_code
_entity_poly.pdbx_strand_id
1 'polypeptide(L)'
;MPKLDDRKIQTIENMGMGQVCKLLLEWSEPWWAHNEGGIQLAWPSDYNDNILFNGSLGSKKPDYERHWYRSLCNFSEVESHPNILVTWIAGEAAKVVDKLDDEEVLATITDVLKSFTGDPGLVEPQRLLRHCWNSDDHRHYKITGIILIKGSLGLKIF
;
A
#
# COMPACT_ATOMS: atom_id res chain seq x y z
N MET A 1 -23.26 20.20 15.75
CA MET A 1 -21.79 20.29 15.94
C MET A 1 -21.39 21.76 16.06
N PRO A 2 -20.50 22.15 16.98
CA PRO A 2 -19.99 23.53 17.02
C PRO A 2 -19.25 23.83 15.70
N LYS A 3 -19.47 25.02 15.18
CA LYS A 3 -18.83 25.49 13.95
C LYS A 3 -17.34 25.70 14.22
N LEU A 4 -16.49 25.10 13.39
CA LEU A 4 -15.04 25.36 13.44
C LEU A 4 -14.77 26.77 12.93
N ASP A 5 -13.71 27.40 13.46
CA ASP A 5 -13.24 28.69 12.93
C ASP A 5 -12.64 28.51 11.52
N ASP A 6 -12.66 29.59 10.73
CA ASP A 6 -12.27 29.55 9.32
C ASP A 6 -10.79 29.14 9.14
N ARG A 7 -9.91 29.45 10.08
CA ARG A 7 -8.50 29.06 10.05
C ARG A 7 -8.33 27.55 10.20
N LYS A 8 -9.14 26.92 11.07
CA LYS A 8 -9.13 25.45 11.23
C LYS A 8 -9.68 24.77 9.99
N ILE A 9 -10.77 25.30 9.42
CA ILE A 9 -11.35 24.79 8.18
C ILE A 9 -10.31 24.84 7.07
N GLN A 10 -9.67 25.98 6.86
CA GLN A 10 -8.65 26.16 5.85
C GLN A 10 -7.43 25.23 6.07
N THR A 11 -7.04 25.02 7.32
CA THR A 11 -5.96 24.07 7.64
C THR A 11 -6.34 22.64 7.26
N ILE A 12 -7.57 22.21 7.58
CA ILE A 12 -8.06 20.87 7.22
C ILE A 12 -8.12 20.69 5.70
N GLU A 13 -8.64 21.69 4.97
CA GLU A 13 -8.73 21.65 3.51
C GLU A 13 -7.38 21.60 2.80
N ASN A 14 -6.36 22.27 3.40
CA ASN A 14 -4.99 22.28 2.87
C ASN A 14 -4.18 21.04 3.26
N MET A 15 -4.67 20.23 4.19
CA MET A 15 -4.01 18.97 4.57
C MET A 15 -4.29 17.90 3.52
N GLY A 16 -3.23 17.29 2.99
CA GLY A 16 -3.35 16.13 2.13
C GLY A 16 -3.87 14.92 2.92
N MET A 17 -4.70 14.11 2.28
CA MET A 17 -5.16 12.84 2.82
C MET A 17 -4.55 11.68 2.06
N GLY A 18 -3.81 10.83 2.79
CA GLY A 18 -3.28 9.59 2.25
C GLY A 18 -4.37 8.53 2.12
N GLN A 19 -4.25 7.70 1.10
CA GLN A 19 -5.10 6.53 0.91
C GLN A 19 -4.29 5.29 1.19
N VAL A 20 -4.90 4.30 1.83
CA VAL A 20 -4.25 3.06 2.21
C VAL A 20 -5.22 1.90 2.02
N CYS A 21 -4.72 0.81 1.47
CA CYS A 21 -5.37 -0.49 1.48
C CYS A 21 -4.52 -1.47 2.27
N LYS A 22 -5.14 -2.25 3.13
CA LYS A 22 -4.56 -3.39 3.82
C LYS A 22 -5.03 -4.67 3.15
N LEU A 23 -4.10 -5.53 2.79
CA LEU A 23 -4.37 -6.82 2.17
C LEU A 23 -3.86 -7.91 3.11
N LEU A 24 -4.72 -8.84 3.51
CA LEU A 24 -4.35 -10.05 4.22
C LEU A 24 -4.57 -11.21 3.27
N LEU A 25 -3.53 -12.00 3.09
CA LEU A 25 -3.45 -13.12 2.17
C LEU A 25 -3.32 -14.39 2.99
N GLU A 26 -4.25 -15.31 2.81
CA GLU A 26 -4.32 -16.56 3.57
C GLU A 26 -4.01 -17.75 2.68
N TRP A 27 -3.09 -18.62 3.12
CA TRP A 27 -2.78 -19.90 2.51
C TRP A 27 -3.27 -21.06 3.39
N SER A 28 -3.36 -22.27 2.82
CA SER A 28 -3.64 -23.47 3.61
C SER A 28 -2.51 -23.79 4.59
N GLU A 29 -1.28 -23.59 4.12
CA GLU A 29 -0.05 -23.78 4.88
C GLU A 29 0.95 -22.70 4.50
N PRO A 30 1.78 -22.23 5.45
CA PRO A 30 2.81 -21.27 5.15
C PRO A 30 3.91 -21.92 4.30
N TRP A 31 4.33 -21.25 3.25
CA TRP A 31 5.44 -21.65 2.38
C TRP A 31 6.71 -20.84 2.66
N TRP A 32 6.64 -19.84 3.52
CA TRP A 32 7.75 -19.00 3.96
C TRP A 32 8.34 -19.49 5.28
N ALA A 33 9.58 -19.07 5.57
CA ALA A 33 10.21 -19.37 6.86
C ALA A 33 9.57 -18.54 7.98
N HIS A 34 9.13 -19.22 9.03
CA HIS A 34 8.52 -18.58 10.19
C HIS A 34 9.53 -17.82 11.04
N ASN A 35 9.05 -16.76 11.67
CA ASN A 35 9.81 -15.90 12.59
C ASN A 35 10.95 -15.11 11.95
N GLU A 36 10.96 -14.98 10.63
CA GLU A 36 11.93 -14.15 9.91
C GLU A 36 11.37 -12.77 9.57
N GLY A 37 10.18 -12.43 10.06
CA GLY A 37 9.54 -11.11 9.90
C GLY A 37 8.82 -10.91 8.56
N GLY A 38 8.79 -11.94 7.71
CA GLY A 38 8.11 -11.90 6.41
C GLY A 38 9.06 -11.70 5.22
N ILE A 39 8.52 -11.18 4.13
CA ILE A 39 9.21 -11.06 2.84
C ILE A 39 9.38 -9.59 2.49
N GLN A 40 10.60 -9.15 2.19
CA GLN A 40 10.89 -7.81 1.70
C GLN A 40 11.07 -7.85 0.18
N LEU A 41 10.46 -6.90 -0.54
CA LEU A 41 10.58 -6.79 -1.98
C LEU A 41 11.56 -5.67 -2.34
N ALA A 42 12.63 -6.00 -3.03
CA ALA A 42 13.59 -5.05 -3.59
C ALA A 42 13.40 -4.95 -5.10
N TRP A 43 12.71 -3.93 -5.55
CA TRP A 43 12.49 -3.69 -6.98
C TRP A 43 13.78 -3.22 -7.67
N PRO A 44 14.08 -3.69 -8.91
CA PRO A 44 15.24 -3.22 -9.65
C PRO A 44 15.24 -1.71 -9.88
N SER A 45 16.41 -1.08 -9.82
CA SER A 45 16.60 0.38 -9.94
C SER A 45 16.41 0.94 -11.36
N ASP A 46 16.42 0.10 -12.38
CA ASP A 46 16.10 0.45 -13.77
C ASP A 46 14.61 0.81 -13.96
N TYR A 47 13.81 0.41 -13.00
CA TYR A 47 12.44 0.87 -12.89
C TYR A 47 12.44 2.20 -12.16
N ASN A 48 12.25 3.30 -12.92
CA ASN A 48 12.23 4.68 -12.46
C ASN A 48 11.84 4.86 -10.99
N ASP A 49 12.85 4.85 -10.10
CA ASP A 49 12.74 4.99 -8.63
C ASP A 49 12.13 6.33 -8.18
N ASN A 50 11.80 7.20 -9.13
CA ASN A 50 11.05 8.43 -8.88
C ASN A 50 9.64 8.20 -8.33
N ILE A 51 9.21 6.93 -8.20
CA ILE A 51 7.89 6.55 -7.69
C ILE A 51 7.77 6.82 -6.19
N LEU A 52 8.84 6.60 -5.42
CA LEU A 52 8.76 6.62 -3.96
C LEU A 52 9.32 7.87 -3.29
N PHE A 53 10.22 8.63 -3.94
CA PHE A 53 10.98 9.65 -3.22
C PHE A 53 11.06 11.05 -3.84
N ASN A 54 10.64 11.29 -5.08
CA ASN A 54 10.81 12.58 -5.73
C ASN A 54 9.57 13.10 -6.46
N GLY A 55 8.72 13.80 -5.74
CA GLY A 55 7.72 14.67 -6.35
C GLY A 55 8.32 15.92 -7.03
N SER A 56 9.60 15.93 -7.42
CA SER A 56 10.29 17.19 -7.73
C SER A 56 11.18 17.23 -8.95
N LEU A 57 11.12 16.36 -9.90
CA LEU A 57 11.81 16.61 -11.19
C LEU A 57 11.13 15.84 -12.34
N GLY A 58 10.20 16.49 -13.05
CA GLY A 58 9.93 16.24 -14.46
C GLY A 58 9.60 14.79 -14.91
N SER A 59 9.50 13.84 -14.01
CA SER A 59 9.25 12.45 -14.31
C SER A 59 7.76 12.21 -14.56
N LYS A 60 7.45 11.46 -15.60
CA LYS A 60 6.10 10.95 -15.85
C LYS A 60 5.60 10.29 -14.57
N LYS A 61 4.37 10.60 -14.18
CA LYS A 61 3.72 9.89 -13.08
C LYS A 61 3.77 8.39 -13.39
N PRO A 62 4.05 7.54 -12.39
CA PRO A 62 3.98 6.11 -12.57
C PRO A 62 2.62 5.70 -13.10
N ASP A 63 2.58 4.77 -14.01
CA ASP A 63 1.35 4.15 -14.48
C ASP A 63 0.86 3.15 -13.44
N TYR A 64 0.21 3.67 -12.39
CA TYR A 64 -0.33 2.84 -11.32
C TYR A 64 -1.47 1.94 -11.79
N GLU A 65 -2.18 2.30 -12.87
CA GLU A 65 -3.25 1.46 -13.39
C GLU A 65 -2.70 0.13 -13.89
N ARG A 66 -1.51 0.13 -14.48
CA ARG A 66 -0.84 -1.09 -14.95
C ARG A 66 0.09 -1.72 -13.93
N HIS A 67 0.70 -0.91 -13.07
CA HIS A 67 1.84 -1.33 -12.25
C HIS A 67 1.65 -1.01 -10.75
N TRP A 68 0.41 -1.04 -10.25
CA TRP A 68 0.11 -0.79 -8.85
C TRP A 68 0.92 -1.69 -7.89
N TYR A 69 1.19 -2.92 -8.31
CA TYR A 69 1.95 -3.91 -7.54
C TYR A 69 3.38 -3.48 -7.25
N ARG A 70 3.94 -2.54 -8.01
CA ARG A 70 5.26 -1.97 -7.76
C ARG A 70 5.33 -1.12 -6.50
N SER A 71 4.20 -0.78 -5.92
CA SER A 71 4.12 -0.12 -4.61
C SER A 71 4.19 -1.10 -3.43
N LEU A 72 4.16 -2.41 -3.71
CA LEU A 72 4.38 -3.44 -2.70
C LEU A 72 5.85 -3.42 -2.26
N CYS A 73 6.08 -3.26 -0.96
CA CYS A 73 7.42 -3.22 -0.38
C CYS A 73 7.73 -4.43 0.48
N ASN A 74 6.71 -5.00 1.11
CA ASN A 74 6.88 -6.12 2.02
C ASN A 74 5.60 -6.90 2.22
N PHE A 75 5.76 -8.14 2.66
CA PHE A 75 4.71 -8.98 3.24
C PHE A 75 5.16 -9.39 4.63
N SER A 76 4.42 -9.02 5.65
CA SER A 76 4.75 -9.32 7.04
C SER A 76 3.88 -10.44 7.57
N GLU A 77 4.44 -11.27 8.45
CA GLU A 77 3.70 -12.28 9.17
C GLU A 77 2.68 -11.64 10.12
N VAL A 78 1.55 -12.31 10.30
CA VAL A 78 0.54 -11.89 11.27
C VAL A 78 0.70 -12.73 12.53
N GLU A 79 0.95 -12.08 13.65
CA GLU A 79 1.10 -12.74 14.96
C GLU A 79 -0.12 -13.64 15.24
N SER A 80 0.12 -14.85 15.69
CA SER A 80 -0.90 -15.88 15.98
C SER A 80 -1.65 -16.44 14.75
N HIS A 81 -1.29 -16.03 13.52
CA HIS A 81 -1.87 -16.54 12.29
C HIS A 81 -0.76 -16.94 11.30
N PRO A 82 -0.15 -18.10 11.49
CA PRO A 82 1.08 -18.48 10.79
C PRO A 82 0.91 -18.67 9.27
N ASN A 83 -0.31 -18.80 8.79
CA ASN A 83 -0.66 -18.97 7.38
C ASN A 83 -1.14 -17.68 6.70
N ILE A 84 -0.99 -16.53 7.37
CA ILE A 84 -1.42 -15.23 6.84
C ILE A 84 -0.22 -14.29 6.69
N LEU A 85 -0.11 -13.68 5.51
CA LEU A 85 0.75 -12.54 5.29
C LEU A 85 -0.09 -11.27 5.11
N VAL A 86 0.42 -10.16 5.63
CA VAL A 86 -0.19 -8.85 5.46
C VAL A 86 0.73 -7.93 4.67
N THR A 87 0.14 -7.19 3.73
CA THR A 87 0.83 -6.11 3.02
C THR A 87 -0.01 -4.84 3.01
N TRP A 88 0.65 -3.72 2.76
CA TRP A 88 0.03 -2.40 2.71
C TRP A 88 0.34 -1.72 1.39
N ILE A 89 -0.67 -1.10 0.81
CA ILE A 89 -0.56 -0.30 -0.40
C ILE A 89 -1.04 1.10 -0.07
N ALA A 90 -0.29 2.12 -0.47
CA ALA A 90 -0.60 3.50 -0.17
C ALA A 90 -0.67 4.38 -1.43
N GLY A 91 -1.27 5.56 -1.28
CA GLY A 91 -1.33 6.59 -2.32
C GLY A 91 -2.20 6.22 -3.53
N GLU A 92 -1.76 6.58 -4.73
CA GLU A 92 -2.53 6.35 -5.96
C GLU A 92 -2.71 4.86 -6.27
N ALA A 93 -1.73 4.03 -5.95
CA ALA A 93 -1.84 2.57 -6.10
C ALA A 93 -2.98 1.98 -5.25
N ALA A 94 -3.21 2.51 -4.05
CA ALA A 94 -4.32 2.08 -3.21
C ALA A 94 -5.69 2.39 -3.85
N LYS A 95 -5.81 3.50 -4.60
CA LYS A 95 -7.04 3.83 -5.34
C LYS A 95 -7.32 2.85 -6.48
N VAL A 96 -6.25 2.36 -7.10
CA VAL A 96 -6.36 1.36 -8.17
C VAL A 96 -6.81 0.04 -7.57
N VAL A 97 -6.11 -0.45 -6.55
CA VAL A 97 -6.42 -1.71 -5.89
C VAL A 97 -7.83 -1.73 -5.31
N ASP A 98 -8.32 -0.60 -4.82
CA ASP A 98 -9.69 -0.48 -4.29
C ASP A 98 -10.78 -0.82 -5.31
N LYS A 99 -10.48 -0.69 -6.61
CA LYS A 99 -11.40 -0.91 -7.73
C LYS A 99 -11.25 -2.25 -8.44
N LEU A 100 -10.13 -2.93 -8.24
CA LEU A 100 -9.85 -4.22 -8.88
C LEU A 100 -10.65 -5.34 -8.21
N ASP A 101 -10.90 -6.39 -8.97
CA ASP A 101 -11.49 -7.62 -8.42
C ASP A 101 -10.46 -8.38 -7.58
N ASP A 102 -10.94 -9.11 -6.58
CA ASP A 102 -10.08 -9.87 -5.67
C ASP A 102 -9.25 -10.93 -6.40
N GLU A 103 -9.81 -11.56 -7.43
CA GLU A 103 -9.11 -12.53 -8.27
C GLU A 103 -7.92 -11.91 -9.01
N GLU A 104 -8.10 -10.71 -9.58
CA GLU A 104 -7.02 -9.98 -10.26
C GLU A 104 -5.91 -9.56 -9.27
N VAL A 105 -6.29 -9.13 -8.08
CA VAL A 105 -5.33 -8.77 -7.03
C VAL A 105 -4.53 -9.99 -6.58
N LEU A 106 -5.20 -11.13 -6.35
CA LEU A 106 -4.56 -12.38 -5.95
C LEU A 106 -3.59 -12.89 -7.01
N ALA A 107 -4.03 -12.96 -8.26
CA ALA A 107 -3.19 -13.40 -9.37
C ALA A 107 -1.94 -12.53 -9.52
N THR A 108 -2.11 -11.20 -9.49
CA THR A 108 -1.00 -10.25 -9.61
C THR A 108 0.01 -10.41 -8.46
N ILE A 109 -0.47 -10.52 -7.22
CA ILE A 109 0.40 -10.71 -6.05
C ILE A 109 1.15 -12.05 -6.15
N THR A 110 0.47 -13.09 -6.58
CA THR A 110 1.08 -14.41 -6.78
C THR A 110 2.21 -14.37 -7.80
N ASP A 111 2.01 -13.69 -8.92
CA ASP A 111 3.04 -13.50 -9.95
C ASP A 111 4.24 -12.70 -9.43
N VAL A 112 3.98 -11.66 -8.63
CA VAL A 112 5.04 -10.90 -7.94
C VAL A 112 5.84 -11.82 -7.02
N LEU A 113 5.17 -12.59 -6.16
CA LEU A 113 5.84 -13.49 -5.22
C LEU A 113 6.63 -14.57 -5.97
N LYS A 114 6.09 -15.19 -7.02
CA LYS A 114 6.82 -16.13 -7.88
C LYS A 114 8.09 -15.52 -8.47
N SER A 115 7.99 -14.28 -8.93
CA SER A 115 9.12 -13.57 -9.52
C SER A 115 10.23 -13.29 -8.51
N PHE A 116 9.89 -12.91 -7.28
CA PHE A 116 10.87 -12.59 -6.24
C PHE A 116 11.44 -13.83 -5.54
N THR A 117 10.66 -14.88 -5.35
CA THR A 117 11.12 -16.13 -4.74
C THR A 117 11.86 -17.03 -5.72
N GLY A 118 11.63 -16.83 -7.03
CA GLY A 118 12.13 -17.74 -8.07
C GLY A 118 11.42 -19.10 -8.09
N ASP A 119 10.32 -19.25 -7.37
CA ASP A 119 9.52 -20.47 -7.33
C ASP A 119 8.28 -20.35 -8.24
N PRO A 120 8.29 -20.93 -9.44
CA PRO A 120 7.14 -20.90 -10.35
C PRO A 120 5.98 -21.76 -9.85
N GLY A 121 6.23 -22.67 -8.92
CA GLY A 121 5.22 -23.57 -8.33
C GLY A 121 4.49 -23.00 -7.12
N LEU A 122 4.82 -21.77 -6.72
CA LEU A 122 4.19 -21.11 -5.57
C LEU A 122 2.67 -21.06 -5.74
N VAL A 123 1.97 -21.58 -4.73
CA VAL A 123 0.51 -21.68 -4.74
C VAL A 123 -0.11 -20.31 -4.43
N GLU A 124 -1.16 -19.98 -5.18
CA GLU A 124 -1.96 -18.78 -4.94
C GLU A 124 -2.61 -18.80 -3.55
N PRO A 125 -2.75 -17.66 -2.87
CA PRO A 125 -3.50 -17.58 -1.62
C PRO A 125 -4.94 -18.04 -1.82
N GLN A 126 -5.47 -18.79 -0.87
CA GLN A 126 -6.86 -19.28 -0.93
C GLN A 126 -7.89 -18.18 -0.66
N ARG A 127 -7.46 -17.13 0.04
CA ARG A 127 -8.35 -16.04 0.45
C ARG A 127 -7.62 -14.72 0.51
N LEU A 128 -8.31 -13.68 0.06
CA LEU A 128 -7.95 -12.28 0.24
C LEU A 128 -8.97 -11.62 1.18
N LEU A 129 -8.46 -10.99 2.25
CA LEU A 129 -9.22 -10.02 3.02
C LEU A 129 -8.66 -8.63 2.70
N ARG A 130 -9.44 -7.82 2.02
CA ARG A 130 -9.06 -6.49 1.60
C ARG A 130 -9.83 -5.43 2.39
N HIS A 131 -9.10 -4.47 2.91
CA HIS A 131 -9.70 -3.30 3.54
C HIS A 131 -9.05 -2.02 3.00
N CYS A 132 -9.80 -1.29 2.19
CA CYS A 132 -9.39 -0.02 1.63
C CYS A 132 -10.16 1.12 2.32
N TRP A 133 -9.44 2.03 2.97
CA TRP A 133 -10.06 3.12 3.73
C TRP A 133 -10.73 4.19 2.88
N ASN A 134 -10.53 4.16 1.57
CA ASN A 134 -11.12 5.15 0.66
C ASN A 134 -12.59 4.90 0.36
N SER A 135 -13.00 3.65 0.24
CA SER A 135 -14.36 3.23 -0.13
C SER A 135 -15.28 2.97 1.06
N ASP A 136 -14.77 3.07 2.29
CA ASP A 136 -15.57 2.83 3.50
C ASP A 136 -16.33 4.11 3.92
N ASP A 137 -17.61 4.19 3.58
CA ASP A 137 -18.50 5.32 3.89
C ASP A 137 -18.68 5.58 5.40
N HIS A 138 -18.37 4.60 6.25
CA HIS A 138 -18.52 4.71 7.70
C HIS A 138 -17.27 5.24 8.40
N ARG A 139 -16.16 5.36 7.69
CA ARG A 139 -14.87 5.76 8.24
C ARG A 139 -14.40 7.10 7.67
N HIS A 140 -14.94 8.18 8.21
CA HIS A 140 -14.42 9.53 7.93
C HIS A 140 -13.00 9.78 8.48
N TYR A 141 -12.37 8.76 9.06
CA TYR A 141 -10.98 8.82 9.54
C TYR A 141 -10.04 8.25 8.50
N LYS A 142 -9.65 9.09 7.56
CA LYS A 142 -8.53 8.79 6.69
C LYS A 142 -7.27 8.86 7.54
N ILE A 143 -6.42 7.85 7.46
CA ILE A 143 -5.16 7.83 8.18
C ILE A 143 -4.33 9.02 7.67
N THR A 144 -4.15 10.02 8.50
CA THR A 144 -3.20 11.11 8.29
C THR A 144 -1.80 10.54 8.53
N GLY A 145 -1.29 9.80 7.56
CA GLY A 145 0.09 9.35 7.56
C GLY A 145 0.91 10.25 6.67
N ILE A 146 1.83 11.00 7.25
CA ILE A 146 2.84 11.84 6.62
C ILE A 146 2.24 12.96 5.76
N ILE A 147 2.06 14.09 6.39
CA ILE A 147 1.75 15.37 5.75
C ILE A 147 3.00 15.80 4.98
N LEU A 148 3.02 15.61 3.67
CA LEU A 148 3.91 16.36 2.81
C LEU A 148 3.32 17.76 2.66
N ILE A 149 3.76 18.67 3.52
CA ILE A 149 3.48 20.10 3.36
C ILE A 149 4.18 20.55 2.07
N LYS A 150 3.39 20.87 1.05
CA LYS A 150 3.83 21.53 -0.14
C LYS A 150 4.14 23.00 0.22
N GLY A 151 5.38 23.28 0.58
CA GLY A 151 5.82 24.61 0.93
C GLY A 151 7.11 24.53 1.75
N SER A 152 8.17 25.12 1.23
CA SER A 152 9.48 25.22 1.87
C SER A 152 9.34 25.56 3.34
N LEU A 153 9.63 24.60 4.22
CA LEU A 153 10.17 24.78 5.57
C LEU A 153 10.22 23.42 6.27
N GLY A 154 11.38 23.02 6.61
CA GLY A 154 11.86 22.03 7.56
C GLY A 154 10.90 20.97 8.12
N LEU A 155 11.28 19.73 7.89
CA LEU A 155 10.74 18.54 8.54
C LEU A 155 10.66 18.78 10.06
N LYS A 156 9.47 18.89 10.63
CA LYS A 156 9.25 18.70 12.06
C LYS A 156 8.40 17.45 12.23
N ILE A 157 9.05 16.41 12.68
CA ILE A 157 8.40 15.19 13.18
C ILE A 157 7.93 15.51 14.60
N PHE A 158 6.64 15.35 14.83
CA PHE A 158 6.08 15.23 16.18
C PHE A 158 5.58 13.82 16.38
#